data_cb2e56ceaf221a6581ebe8afbb65045d
#
_entry.id   cb2e56ceaf221a6581ebe8afbb65045d
#
_cell.length_a   1.000
_cell.length_b   1.000
_cell.length_c   1.000
_cell.angle_alpha   90.00
_cell.angle_beta   90.00
_cell.angle_gamma   90.00
#
_symmetry.space_group_name_H-M   'P 1'
#
loop_
_entity.id
_entity.type
_entity.pdbx_description
1 polymer ?
#
loop_
_entity_poly.entity_id
_entity_poly.type
_entity_poly.pdbx_seq_one_letter_code
_entity_poly.pdbx_strand_id
1 'polypeptide(L)'
;MGKIVFMFPGQGAQYVGMGKDFYDSFACSKEIFDKANEVLDIDVKKLCFEENEDINITEYTQAAMVTASVAILKKIEEMGLKPDLTAGLSLGEYCALVASDVMSFEDAVKVVRQRGILMQDTVPAGEGAMSAVLGMKKEAIEAVLPDVEGIVTIANYNCPGQIVISGESKAVAEAGEALKEAGAKRVLPLKVSGPFHSPMLKPAGEKLLDVLVDVEVNDPKVPYVSNTRSEERRVGKE
;
A
#
# COMPACT_ATOMS: atom_id res chain seq x y z
N MET A 1 7.45 -22.61 -20.27
CA MET A 1 6.76 -21.29 -20.35
C MET A 1 7.20 -20.45 -19.17
N GLY A 2 7.35 -19.14 -19.33
CA GLY A 2 7.58 -18.22 -18.21
C GLY A 2 6.34 -18.14 -17.32
N LYS A 3 6.53 -17.78 -16.03
CA LYS A 3 5.42 -17.50 -15.13
C LYS A 3 4.93 -16.06 -15.31
N ILE A 4 3.62 -15.85 -15.14
CA ILE A 4 2.98 -14.55 -15.14
C ILE A 4 2.76 -14.12 -13.70
N VAL A 5 3.24 -12.93 -13.32
CA VAL A 5 3.04 -12.35 -12.00
C VAL A 5 2.26 -11.06 -12.14
N PHE A 6 1.15 -10.94 -11.40
CA PHE A 6 0.46 -9.66 -11.26
C PHE A 6 1.00 -8.93 -10.05
N MET A 7 1.50 -7.71 -10.28
CA MET A 7 2.07 -6.87 -9.23
C MET A 7 1.25 -5.57 -9.08
N PHE A 8 0.84 -5.27 -7.86
CA PHE A 8 0.01 -4.10 -7.57
C PHE A 8 0.82 -3.05 -6.81
N PRO A 9 0.75 -1.77 -7.24
CA PRO A 9 1.50 -0.69 -6.60
C PRO A 9 0.94 -0.37 -5.20
N GLY A 10 1.80 0.20 -4.37
CA GLY A 10 1.42 0.81 -3.10
C GLY A 10 1.06 2.29 -3.23
N GLN A 11 0.69 2.91 -2.10
CA GLN A 11 0.46 4.35 -2.00
C GLN A 11 1.69 5.14 -2.49
N GLY A 12 1.43 6.21 -3.26
CA GLY A 12 2.43 7.01 -3.95
C GLY A 12 2.37 6.89 -5.47
N ALA A 13 1.61 5.92 -6.00
CA ALA A 13 1.39 5.74 -7.44
C ALA A 13 0.07 6.38 -7.94
N GLN A 14 -0.71 7.02 -7.06
CA GLN A 14 -1.97 7.68 -7.42
C GLN A 14 -1.74 8.94 -8.26
N TYR A 15 -2.69 9.21 -9.13
CA TYR A 15 -2.78 10.45 -9.89
C TYR A 15 -4.22 10.68 -10.35
N VAL A 16 -4.59 11.95 -10.58
CA VAL A 16 -5.90 12.29 -11.14
C VAL A 16 -6.01 11.75 -12.56
N GLY A 17 -7.10 11.08 -12.87
CA GLY A 17 -7.34 10.38 -14.15
C GLY A 17 -7.02 8.88 -14.11
N MET A 18 -6.46 8.34 -13.01
CA MET A 18 -6.14 6.91 -12.93
C MET A 18 -7.38 6.03 -13.11
N GLY A 19 -7.31 5.10 -14.07
CA GLY A 19 -8.39 4.16 -14.39
C GLY A 19 -9.55 4.75 -15.19
N LYS A 20 -9.54 6.06 -15.53
CA LYS A 20 -10.62 6.71 -16.27
C LYS A 20 -10.78 6.15 -17.67
N ASP A 21 -9.73 5.90 -18.38
CA ASP A 21 -9.71 5.28 -19.70
C ASP A 21 -10.33 3.87 -19.70
N PHE A 22 -10.08 3.09 -18.65
CA PHE A 22 -10.71 1.79 -18.43
C PHE A 22 -12.21 1.94 -18.09
N TYR A 23 -12.57 2.87 -17.23
CA TYR A 23 -13.95 3.17 -16.88
C TYR A 23 -14.77 3.57 -18.12
N ASP A 24 -14.22 4.43 -18.96
CA ASP A 24 -14.90 4.94 -20.16
C ASP A 24 -15.01 3.86 -21.27
N SER A 25 -14.08 2.89 -21.32
CA SER A 25 -13.95 1.93 -22.41
C SER A 25 -14.53 0.54 -22.12
N PHE A 26 -14.59 0.11 -20.84
CA PHE A 26 -14.91 -1.28 -20.50
C PHE A 26 -15.99 -1.40 -19.43
N ALA A 27 -17.06 -2.16 -19.72
CA ALA A 27 -18.19 -2.34 -18.81
C ALA A 27 -17.77 -2.99 -17.48
N CYS A 28 -16.87 -3.98 -17.50
CA CYS A 28 -16.37 -4.64 -16.30
C CYS A 28 -15.58 -3.68 -15.39
N SER A 29 -14.81 -2.76 -15.96
CA SER A 29 -14.08 -1.73 -15.20
C SER A 29 -15.03 -0.67 -14.63
N LYS A 30 -16.02 -0.26 -15.40
CA LYS A 30 -17.07 0.66 -14.96
C LYS A 30 -17.82 0.11 -13.75
N GLU A 31 -18.19 -1.16 -13.79
CA GLU A 31 -18.90 -1.84 -12.69
C GLU A 31 -18.12 -1.77 -11.37
N ILE A 32 -16.79 -1.89 -11.40
CA ILE A 32 -15.95 -1.78 -10.19
C ILE A 32 -16.03 -0.38 -9.57
N PHE A 33 -15.92 0.67 -10.39
CA PHE A 33 -16.07 2.04 -9.87
C PHE A 33 -17.48 2.32 -9.35
N ASP A 34 -18.51 1.81 -10.03
CA ASP A 34 -19.91 1.97 -9.61
C ASP A 34 -20.14 1.24 -8.27
N LYS A 35 -19.63 0.02 -8.09
CA LYS A 35 -19.67 -0.72 -6.82
C LYS A 35 -18.91 0.00 -5.70
N ALA A 36 -17.73 0.58 -5.98
CA ALA A 36 -17.01 1.36 -4.97
C ALA A 36 -17.86 2.52 -4.46
N ASN A 37 -18.51 3.28 -5.37
CA ASN A 37 -19.40 4.38 -4.99
C ASN A 37 -20.67 3.94 -4.26
N GLU A 38 -21.11 2.70 -4.47
CA GLU A 38 -22.27 2.11 -3.77
C GLU A 38 -21.94 1.73 -2.32
N VAL A 39 -20.74 1.19 -2.07
CA VAL A 39 -20.39 0.61 -0.77
C VAL A 39 -19.59 1.55 0.14
N LEU A 40 -19.10 2.67 -0.40
CA LEU A 40 -18.31 3.65 0.35
C LEU A 40 -19.09 4.94 0.63
N ASP A 41 -18.64 5.68 1.62
CA ASP A 41 -19.13 6.99 2.05
C ASP A 41 -18.58 8.16 1.19
N ILE A 42 -17.82 7.86 0.14
CA ILE A 42 -17.13 8.83 -0.72
C ILE A 42 -17.43 8.57 -2.20
N ASP A 43 -17.36 9.62 -3.02
CA ASP A 43 -17.45 9.49 -4.48
C ASP A 43 -16.06 9.20 -5.08
N VAL A 44 -15.75 7.90 -5.24
CA VAL A 44 -14.46 7.44 -5.75
C VAL A 44 -14.26 7.84 -7.22
N LYS A 45 -15.33 7.93 -8.02
CA LYS A 45 -15.25 8.37 -9.41
C LYS A 45 -14.83 9.83 -9.48
N LYS A 46 -15.48 10.70 -8.70
CA LYS A 46 -15.12 12.12 -8.63
C LYS A 46 -13.67 12.26 -8.13
N LEU A 47 -13.31 11.54 -7.07
CA LEU A 47 -11.97 11.55 -6.50
C LEU A 47 -10.89 11.13 -7.50
N CYS A 48 -11.14 10.10 -8.32
CA CYS A 48 -10.18 9.61 -9.31
C CYS A 48 -10.12 10.45 -10.59
N PHE A 49 -11.24 11.06 -11.02
CA PHE A 49 -11.36 11.59 -12.40
C PHE A 49 -11.35 13.10 -12.48
N GLU A 50 -11.62 13.81 -11.38
CA GLU A 50 -11.63 15.28 -11.34
C GLU A 50 -10.42 15.80 -10.59
N GLU A 51 -9.94 17.00 -10.95
CA GLU A 51 -8.84 17.66 -10.25
C GLU A 51 -9.22 17.95 -8.78
N ASN A 52 -8.41 17.45 -7.87
CA ASN A 52 -8.59 17.61 -6.42
C ASN A 52 -7.27 17.35 -5.67
N GLU A 53 -7.18 17.82 -4.42
CA GLU A 53 -6.07 17.56 -3.53
C GLU A 53 -6.29 16.30 -2.64
N ASP A 54 -7.54 15.90 -2.48
CA ASP A 54 -7.94 14.81 -1.56
C ASP A 54 -7.35 13.45 -1.98
N ILE A 55 -7.08 13.25 -3.27
CA ILE A 55 -6.47 12.02 -3.78
C ILE A 55 -5.11 11.71 -3.13
N ASN A 56 -4.43 12.71 -2.55
CA ASN A 56 -3.16 12.57 -1.85
C ASN A 56 -3.30 12.39 -0.33
N ILE A 57 -4.51 12.49 0.20
CA ILE A 57 -4.81 12.25 1.61
C ILE A 57 -5.02 10.75 1.81
N THR A 58 -4.31 10.14 2.76
CA THR A 58 -4.23 8.67 2.94
C THR A 58 -5.60 8.00 3.00
N GLU A 59 -6.54 8.57 3.72
CA GLU A 59 -7.89 8.01 3.87
C GLU A 59 -8.66 7.90 2.54
N TYR A 60 -8.40 8.78 1.57
CA TYR A 60 -9.00 8.76 0.24
C TYR A 60 -8.14 7.96 -0.76
N THR A 61 -6.81 8.16 -0.71
CA THR A 61 -5.86 7.51 -1.62
C THR A 61 -6.05 6.00 -1.66
N GLN A 62 -6.24 5.37 -0.48
CA GLN A 62 -6.27 3.92 -0.40
C GLN A 62 -7.47 3.33 -1.14
N ALA A 63 -8.67 3.86 -0.93
CA ALA A 63 -9.86 3.41 -1.63
C ALA A 63 -9.79 3.67 -3.15
N ALA A 64 -9.29 4.85 -3.54
CA ALA A 64 -9.14 5.24 -4.93
C ALA A 64 -8.18 4.29 -5.69
N MET A 65 -7.02 4.00 -5.12
CA MET A 65 -6.01 3.13 -5.75
C MET A 65 -6.48 1.68 -5.86
N VAL A 66 -7.12 1.13 -4.83
CA VAL A 66 -7.65 -0.25 -4.88
C VAL A 66 -8.74 -0.34 -5.95
N THR A 67 -9.64 0.64 -6.01
CA THR A 67 -10.70 0.67 -7.03
C THR A 67 -10.13 0.72 -8.45
N ALA A 68 -9.21 1.65 -8.72
CA ALA A 68 -8.60 1.77 -10.05
C ALA A 68 -7.80 0.50 -10.43
N SER A 69 -7.03 -0.07 -9.50
CA SER A 69 -6.25 -1.29 -9.74
C SER A 69 -7.12 -2.49 -10.03
N VAL A 70 -8.21 -2.68 -9.27
CA VAL A 70 -9.14 -3.80 -9.50
C VAL A 70 -9.97 -3.58 -10.77
N ALA A 71 -10.33 -2.34 -11.12
CA ALA A 71 -11.00 -2.05 -12.40
C ALA A 71 -10.13 -2.45 -13.61
N ILE A 72 -8.84 -2.19 -13.56
CA ILE A 72 -7.88 -2.65 -14.57
C ILE A 72 -7.76 -4.18 -14.54
N LEU A 73 -7.63 -4.78 -13.35
CA LEU A 73 -7.55 -6.23 -13.16
C LEU A 73 -8.73 -6.95 -13.83
N LYS A 74 -9.96 -6.49 -13.61
CA LYS A 74 -11.16 -7.12 -14.18
C LYS A 74 -11.12 -7.16 -15.70
N LYS A 75 -10.59 -6.12 -16.36
CA LYS A 75 -10.42 -6.15 -17.81
C LYS A 75 -9.33 -7.14 -18.26
N ILE A 76 -8.24 -7.22 -17.54
CA ILE A 76 -7.17 -8.19 -17.82
C ILE A 76 -7.69 -9.63 -17.67
N GLU A 77 -8.49 -9.90 -16.63
CA GLU A 77 -9.13 -11.22 -16.42
C GLU A 77 -10.14 -11.54 -17.53
N GLU A 78 -10.95 -10.58 -17.96
CA GLU A 78 -11.89 -10.73 -19.08
C GLU A 78 -11.17 -11.07 -20.40
N MET A 79 -9.98 -10.54 -20.61
CA MET A 79 -9.11 -10.89 -21.76
C MET A 79 -8.52 -12.30 -21.67
N GLY A 80 -8.76 -13.02 -20.57
CA GLY A 80 -8.29 -14.39 -20.36
C GLY A 80 -6.86 -14.52 -19.83
N LEU A 81 -6.21 -13.40 -19.45
CA LEU A 81 -4.90 -13.44 -18.82
C LEU A 81 -5.04 -13.79 -17.35
N LYS A 82 -4.33 -14.84 -16.91
CA LYS A 82 -4.35 -15.31 -15.52
C LYS A 82 -2.95 -15.29 -14.94
N PRO A 83 -2.78 -14.88 -13.67
CA PRO A 83 -1.49 -14.94 -13.01
C PRO A 83 -1.18 -16.34 -12.46
N ASP A 84 0.10 -16.69 -12.42
CA ASP A 84 0.63 -17.83 -11.66
C ASP A 84 0.92 -17.43 -10.20
N LEU A 85 1.06 -16.13 -9.95
CA LEU A 85 1.39 -15.54 -8.64
C LEU A 85 0.92 -14.08 -8.61
N THR A 86 0.46 -13.63 -7.44
CA THR A 86 0.15 -12.22 -7.22
C THR A 86 1.04 -11.63 -6.13
N ALA A 87 1.31 -10.34 -6.21
CA ALA A 87 2.04 -9.60 -5.19
C ALA A 87 1.56 -8.13 -5.16
N GLY A 88 1.66 -7.49 -4.01
CA GLY A 88 1.31 -6.09 -3.87
C GLY A 88 2.15 -5.41 -2.80
N LEU A 89 2.55 -4.17 -3.04
CA LEU A 89 3.31 -3.40 -2.07
C LEU A 89 2.34 -2.72 -1.08
N SER A 90 2.40 -3.07 0.20
CA SER A 90 1.58 -2.46 1.27
C SER A 90 0.10 -2.42 0.89
N LEU A 91 -0.45 -1.28 0.47
CA LEU A 91 -1.82 -1.14 -0.03
C LEU A 91 -2.14 -2.11 -1.19
N GLY A 92 -1.19 -2.32 -2.08
CA GLY A 92 -1.34 -3.23 -3.22
C GLY A 92 -1.58 -4.69 -2.83
N GLU A 93 -1.23 -5.10 -1.61
CA GLU A 93 -1.53 -6.46 -1.11
C GLU A 93 -3.04 -6.74 -1.11
N TYR A 94 -3.89 -5.76 -0.81
CA TYR A 94 -5.36 -5.92 -0.91
C TYR A 94 -5.82 -6.22 -2.34
N CYS A 95 -5.18 -5.60 -3.34
CA CYS A 95 -5.44 -5.95 -4.74
C CYS A 95 -4.96 -7.36 -5.09
N ALA A 96 -3.82 -7.78 -4.53
CA ALA A 96 -3.31 -9.15 -4.70
C ALA A 96 -4.24 -10.18 -4.04
N LEU A 97 -4.82 -9.88 -2.88
CA LEU A 97 -5.82 -10.72 -2.21
C LEU A 97 -7.11 -10.84 -3.04
N VAL A 98 -7.59 -9.75 -3.63
CA VAL A 98 -8.73 -9.78 -4.56
C VAL A 98 -8.41 -10.61 -5.81
N ALA A 99 -7.24 -10.41 -6.42
CA ALA A 99 -6.79 -11.17 -7.59
C ALA A 99 -6.57 -12.67 -7.32
N SER A 100 -6.36 -13.04 -6.04
CA SER A 100 -6.21 -14.43 -5.59
C SER A 100 -7.49 -15.03 -5.06
N ASP A 101 -8.63 -14.33 -5.15
CA ASP A 101 -9.94 -14.72 -4.60
C ASP A 101 -9.95 -14.96 -3.08
N VAL A 102 -9.01 -14.35 -2.35
CA VAL A 102 -8.95 -14.42 -0.87
C VAL A 102 -10.02 -13.52 -0.25
N MET A 103 -10.29 -12.38 -0.86
CA MET A 103 -11.20 -11.36 -0.36
C MET A 103 -12.03 -10.79 -1.52
N SER A 104 -13.30 -10.44 -1.26
CA SER A 104 -14.11 -9.74 -2.24
C SER A 104 -13.57 -8.32 -2.50
N PHE A 105 -13.89 -7.74 -3.67
CA PHE A 105 -13.55 -6.34 -3.95
C PHE A 105 -14.25 -5.40 -2.97
N GLU A 106 -15.53 -5.66 -2.69
CA GLU A 106 -16.36 -4.87 -1.81
C GLU A 106 -15.79 -4.82 -0.37
N ASP A 107 -15.32 -5.95 0.13
CA ASP A 107 -14.67 -6.00 1.44
C ASP A 107 -13.29 -5.32 1.40
N ALA A 108 -12.50 -5.60 0.37
CA ALA A 108 -11.18 -4.98 0.23
C ALA A 108 -11.27 -3.45 0.22
N VAL A 109 -12.19 -2.87 -0.54
CA VAL A 109 -12.32 -1.40 -0.65
C VAL A 109 -12.84 -0.78 0.64
N LYS A 110 -13.74 -1.45 1.38
CA LYS A 110 -14.20 -1.00 2.71
C LYS A 110 -13.07 -1.07 3.74
N VAL A 111 -12.33 -2.17 3.76
CA VAL A 111 -11.19 -2.36 4.68
C VAL A 111 -10.12 -1.29 4.45
N VAL A 112 -9.73 -1.04 3.19
CA VAL A 112 -8.69 -0.03 2.92
C VAL A 112 -9.19 1.40 3.17
N ARG A 113 -10.49 1.68 3.03
CA ARG A 113 -11.09 2.96 3.46
C ARG A 113 -10.90 3.15 4.96
N GLN A 114 -11.29 2.16 5.77
CA GLN A 114 -11.09 2.21 7.23
C GLN A 114 -9.61 2.23 7.61
N ARG A 115 -8.78 1.44 6.93
CA ARG A 115 -7.32 1.46 7.13
C ARG A 115 -6.74 2.86 6.90
N GLY A 116 -7.16 3.53 5.84
CA GLY A 116 -6.71 4.89 5.51
C GLY A 116 -7.08 5.89 6.60
N ILE A 117 -8.32 5.86 7.07
CA ILE A 117 -8.82 6.70 8.18
C ILE A 117 -8.01 6.43 9.46
N LEU A 118 -7.89 5.16 9.87
CA LEU A 118 -7.16 4.78 11.07
C LEU A 118 -5.68 5.20 11.03
N MET A 119 -5.04 5.07 9.87
CA MET A 119 -3.65 5.51 9.69
C MET A 119 -3.51 7.03 9.74
N GLN A 120 -4.47 7.76 9.16
CA GLN A 120 -4.48 9.22 9.15
C GLN A 120 -4.72 9.78 10.57
N ASP A 121 -5.61 9.17 11.34
CA ASP A 121 -6.01 9.64 12.67
C ASP A 121 -5.03 9.25 13.78
N THR A 122 -4.22 8.20 13.57
CA THR A 122 -3.34 7.66 14.62
C THR A 122 -2.13 8.55 14.89
N VAL A 123 -1.59 9.20 13.86
CA VAL A 123 -0.43 10.09 14.00
C VAL A 123 -0.77 11.45 13.36
N PRO A 124 -0.80 12.54 14.14
CA PRO A 124 -1.04 13.87 13.63
C PRO A 124 -0.08 14.25 12.50
N ALA A 125 -0.58 15.04 11.55
CA ALA A 125 0.22 15.50 10.43
C ALA A 125 1.46 16.28 10.91
N GLY A 126 2.62 15.90 10.41
CA GLY A 126 3.92 16.51 10.75
C GLY A 126 4.68 15.82 11.90
N GLU A 127 4.03 14.97 12.69
CA GLU A 127 4.71 14.22 13.75
C GLU A 127 5.49 13.03 13.23
N GLY A 128 5.06 12.45 12.11
CA GLY A 128 5.72 11.33 11.47
C GLY A 128 6.29 11.66 10.10
N ALA A 129 7.32 10.93 9.70
CA ALA A 129 7.98 11.08 8.41
C ALA A 129 8.50 9.74 7.87
N MET A 130 8.82 9.74 6.57
CA MET A 130 9.53 8.65 5.89
C MET A 130 10.62 9.20 4.99
N SER A 131 11.72 8.45 4.86
CA SER A 131 12.81 8.78 3.92
C SER A 131 13.32 7.55 3.20
N ALA A 132 13.57 7.68 1.90
CA ALA A 132 14.20 6.64 1.11
C ALA A 132 15.72 6.74 1.19
N VAL A 133 16.39 5.69 1.67
CA VAL A 133 17.83 5.56 1.75
C VAL A 133 18.33 4.81 0.52
N LEU A 134 19.19 5.43 -0.26
CA LEU A 134 19.70 4.89 -1.52
C LEU A 134 21.17 4.49 -1.42
N GLY A 135 21.51 3.35 -1.99
CA GLY A 135 22.88 2.89 -2.15
C GLY A 135 23.54 2.36 -0.88
N MET A 136 22.76 2.01 0.13
CA MET A 136 23.21 1.43 1.39
C MET A 136 22.60 0.05 1.62
N LYS A 137 23.33 -0.85 2.27
CA LYS A 137 22.85 -2.18 2.65
C LYS A 137 22.06 -2.13 3.95
N LYS A 138 21.16 -3.11 4.14
CA LYS A 138 20.34 -3.27 5.34
C LYS A 138 21.16 -3.20 6.62
N GLU A 139 22.21 -4.02 6.69
CA GLU A 139 23.04 -4.18 7.89
C GLU A 139 23.72 -2.85 8.30
N ALA A 140 24.10 -2.04 7.33
CA ALA A 140 24.69 -0.74 7.59
C ALA A 140 23.66 0.28 8.10
N ILE A 141 22.43 0.23 7.62
CA ILE A 141 21.33 1.06 8.13
C ILE A 141 20.98 0.63 9.55
N GLU A 142 20.79 -0.68 9.80
CA GLU A 142 20.49 -1.23 11.12
C GLU A 142 21.56 -0.91 12.17
N ALA A 143 22.82 -0.72 11.76
CA ALA A 143 23.90 -0.31 12.67
C ALA A 143 23.83 1.16 13.09
N VAL A 144 23.21 2.04 12.28
CA VAL A 144 23.13 3.48 12.57
C VAL A 144 21.86 3.81 13.38
N LEU A 145 20.73 3.21 13.06
CA LEU A 145 19.43 3.58 13.65
C LEU A 145 19.37 3.51 15.18
N PRO A 146 20.04 2.55 15.89
CA PRO A 146 19.98 2.48 17.36
C PRO A 146 20.61 3.68 18.08
N ASP A 147 21.48 4.42 17.42
CA ASP A 147 22.15 5.60 18.00
C ASP A 147 21.33 6.89 17.82
N VAL A 148 20.19 6.82 17.12
CA VAL A 148 19.30 7.97 16.91
C VAL A 148 18.26 8.03 18.03
N GLU A 149 18.07 9.21 18.62
CA GLU A 149 17.06 9.42 19.66
C GLU A 149 15.64 9.45 19.05
N GLY A 150 14.70 8.74 19.65
CA GLY A 150 13.29 8.67 19.22
C GLY A 150 12.99 7.41 18.38
N ILE A 151 11.80 7.41 17.78
CA ILE A 151 11.31 6.26 17.02
C ILE A 151 11.70 6.43 15.55
N VAL A 152 12.62 5.58 15.09
CA VAL A 152 12.93 5.41 13.66
C VAL A 152 13.26 3.96 13.37
N THR A 153 12.64 3.40 12.31
CA THR A 153 12.82 1.98 11.95
C THR A 153 12.88 1.83 10.42
N ILE A 154 13.36 0.68 9.96
CA ILE A 154 13.20 0.30 8.56
C ILE A 154 11.74 -0.08 8.33
N ALA A 155 11.11 0.59 7.37
CA ALA A 155 9.72 0.38 6.97
C ALA A 155 9.58 -0.53 5.74
N ASN A 156 10.40 -0.32 4.70
CA ASN A 156 10.29 -1.06 3.45
C ASN A 156 11.66 -1.45 2.90
N TYR A 157 11.72 -2.66 2.37
CA TYR A 157 12.82 -3.16 1.53
C TYR A 157 12.33 -3.16 0.07
N ASN A 158 12.47 -2.05 -0.64
CA ASN A 158 11.90 -1.92 -1.98
C ASN A 158 12.67 -2.71 -3.04
N CYS A 159 13.98 -2.60 -3.03
CA CYS A 159 14.88 -3.36 -3.88
C CYS A 159 16.31 -3.29 -3.32
N PRO A 160 17.26 -4.08 -3.85
CA PRO A 160 18.66 -3.95 -3.49
C PRO A 160 19.16 -2.50 -3.63
N GLY A 161 19.59 -1.91 -2.52
CA GLY A 161 20.09 -0.53 -2.48
C GLY A 161 18.99 0.56 -2.38
N GLN A 162 17.72 0.20 -2.16
CA GLN A 162 16.67 1.15 -1.82
C GLN A 162 15.84 0.64 -0.62
N ILE A 163 16.04 1.26 0.53
CA ILE A 163 15.37 0.95 1.79
C ILE A 163 14.68 2.22 2.29
N VAL A 164 13.51 2.09 2.88
CA VAL A 164 12.78 3.22 3.45
C VAL A 164 12.83 3.13 4.98
N ILE A 165 13.17 4.24 5.62
CA ILE A 165 13.05 4.44 7.06
C ILE A 165 11.81 5.26 7.38
N SER A 166 11.21 5.01 8.55
CA SER A 166 9.96 5.62 8.99
C SER A 166 9.94 5.78 10.50
N GLY A 167 9.31 6.85 10.99
CA GLY A 167 9.23 7.13 12.43
C GLY A 167 8.84 8.57 12.70
N GLU A 168 9.23 9.06 13.89
CA GLU A 168 9.08 10.46 14.27
C GLU A 168 9.84 11.38 13.31
N SER A 169 9.24 12.50 12.95
CA SER A 169 9.81 13.42 11.97
C SER A 169 11.24 13.85 12.31
N LYS A 170 11.50 14.16 13.59
CA LYS A 170 12.83 14.55 14.07
C LYS A 170 13.81 13.36 13.96
N ALA A 171 13.44 12.19 14.45
CA ALA A 171 14.28 11.00 14.42
C ALA A 171 14.61 10.56 12.98
N VAL A 172 13.65 10.62 12.06
CA VAL A 172 13.87 10.32 10.63
C VAL A 172 14.85 11.33 9.98
N ALA A 173 14.76 12.62 10.35
CA ALA A 173 15.67 13.64 9.84
C ALA A 173 17.10 13.41 10.37
N GLU A 174 17.27 13.18 11.67
CA GLU A 174 18.57 12.88 12.30
C GLU A 174 19.18 11.59 11.75
N ALA A 175 18.37 10.51 11.64
CA ALA A 175 18.80 9.28 10.99
C ALA A 175 19.26 9.51 9.54
N GLY A 176 18.56 10.39 8.82
CA GLY A 176 18.92 10.74 7.45
C GLY A 176 20.31 11.36 7.31
N GLU A 177 20.69 12.25 8.21
CA GLU A 177 22.03 12.84 8.23
C GLU A 177 23.09 11.81 8.66
N ALA A 178 22.84 11.06 9.74
CA ALA A 178 23.75 9.99 10.20
C ALA A 178 24.01 8.94 9.10
N LEU A 179 22.97 8.54 8.37
CA LEU A 179 23.09 7.59 7.26
C LEU A 179 23.89 8.15 6.08
N LYS A 180 23.79 9.45 5.78
CA LYS A 180 24.64 10.10 4.78
C LYS A 180 26.10 10.08 5.18
N GLU A 181 26.40 10.41 6.45
CA GLU A 181 27.75 10.34 7.01
C GLU A 181 28.31 8.92 7.01
N ALA A 182 27.45 7.91 7.24
CA ALA A 182 27.80 6.49 7.18
C ALA A 182 27.90 5.93 5.75
N GLY A 183 27.69 6.74 4.71
CA GLY A 183 27.96 6.39 3.31
C GLY A 183 26.73 6.10 2.45
N ALA A 184 25.52 6.47 2.87
CA ALA A 184 24.36 6.43 1.99
C ALA A 184 24.55 7.39 0.81
N LYS A 185 24.29 6.94 -0.41
CA LYS A 185 24.44 7.79 -1.61
C LYS A 185 23.47 8.97 -1.61
N ARG A 186 22.25 8.74 -1.15
CA ARG A 186 21.19 9.75 -0.97
C ARG A 186 20.23 9.31 0.12
N VAL A 187 19.68 10.27 0.85
CA VAL A 187 18.49 10.10 1.70
C VAL A 187 17.47 11.13 1.24
N LEU A 188 16.33 10.65 0.75
CA LEU A 188 15.30 11.48 0.13
C LEU A 188 14.02 11.41 0.96
N PRO A 189 13.58 12.54 1.55
CA PRO A 189 12.28 12.62 2.20
C PRO A 189 11.15 12.23 1.24
N LEU A 190 10.21 11.43 1.71
CA LEU A 190 9.02 11.04 0.94
C LEU A 190 7.87 12.01 1.24
N LYS A 191 7.11 12.34 0.19
CA LYS A 191 5.88 13.14 0.30
C LYS A 191 4.72 12.25 0.76
N VAL A 192 4.69 11.92 2.05
CA VAL A 192 3.65 11.10 2.67
C VAL A 192 3.12 11.79 3.92
N SER A 193 1.87 11.49 4.31
CA SER A 193 1.18 12.14 5.42
C SER A 193 1.48 11.54 6.78
N GLY A 194 2.25 10.44 6.87
CA GLY A 194 2.51 9.78 8.16
C GLY A 194 3.67 8.78 8.13
N PRO A 195 4.03 8.25 9.32
CA PRO A 195 5.15 7.33 9.52
C PRO A 195 4.73 5.88 9.22
N PHE A 196 4.39 5.59 7.96
CA PHE A 196 3.85 4.30 7.57
C PHE A 196 4.85 3.16 7.88
N HIS A 197 4.30 2.02 8.30
CA HIS A 197 5.06 0.82 8.70
C HIS A 197 6.03 1.03 9.88
N SER A 198 5.83 2.07 10.70
CA SER A 198 6.56 2.27 11.95
C SER A 198 5.74 1.79 13.16
N PRO A 199 6.38 1.58 14.33
CA PRO A 199 5.69 1.28 15.59
C PRO A 199 4.62 2.31 15.99
N MET A 200 4.73 3.57 15.51
CA MET A 200 3.77 4.64 15.78
C MET A 200 2.36 4.30 15.27
N LEU A 201 2.24 3.46 14.25
CA LEU A 201 0.95 3.02 13.69
C LEU A 201 0.41 1.71 14.30
N LYS A 202 1.05 1.17 15.36
CA LYS A 202 0.54 -0.02 16.03
C LYS A 202 -0.93 0.13 16.49
N PRO A 203 -1.36 1.27 17.06
CA PRO A 203 -2.77 1.46 17.45
C PRO A 203 -3.75 1.40 16.26
N ALA A 204 -3.34 1.89 15.08
CA ALA A 204 -4.14 1.76 13.86
C ALA A 204 -4.31 0.28 13.45
N GLY A 205 -3.22 -0.51 13.55
CA GLY A 205 -3.26 -1.94 13.29
C GLY A 205 -4.17 -2.71 14.25
N GLU A 206 -4.14 -2.38 15.53
CA GLU A 206 -5.02 -2.99 16.54
C GLU A 206 -6.50 -2.71 16.25
N LYS A 207 -6.85 -1.47 15.91
CA LYS A 207 -8.22 -1.12 15.52
C LYS A 207 -8.65 -1.75 14.18
N LEU A 208 -7.70 -1.94 13.25
CA LEU A 208 -7.99 -2.59 11.97
C LEU A 208 -8.37 -4.07 12.13
N LEU A 209 -7.90 -4.74 13.18
CA LEU A 209 -8.33 -6.10 13.49
C LEU A 209 -9.84 -6.19 13.72
N ASP A 210 -10.43 -5.18 14.38
CA ASP A 210 -11.88 -5.13 14.61
C ASP A 210 -12.65 -5.03 13.27
N VAL A 211 -12.11 -4.30 12.30
CA VAL A 211 -12.70 -4.20 10.95
C VAL A 211 -12.60 -5.52 10.19
N LEU A 212 -11.52 -6.27 10.39
CA LEU A 212 -11.27 -7.53 9.69
C LEU A 212 -12.09 -8.72 10.23
N VAL A 213 -12.66 -8.62 11.43
CA VAL A 213 -13.49 -9.70 12.03
C VAL A 213 -14.70 -10.03 11.17
N ASP A 214 -15.30 -9.04 10.52
CA ASP A 214 -16.50 -9.20 9.70
C ASP A 214 -16.19 -9.48 8.22
N VAL A 215 -14.93 -9.64 7.86
CA VAL A 215 -14.49 -9.88 6.48
C VAL A 215 -14.40 -11.37 6.20
N GLU A 216 -15.06 -11.82 5.13
CA GLU A 216 -14.92 -13.18 4.65
C GLU A 216 -13.56 -13.37 3.97
N VAL A 217 -12.77 -14.30 4.51
CA VAL A 217 -11.45 -14.65 3.99
C VAL A 217 -11.44 -16.08 3.52
N ASN A 218 -11.10 -16.28 2.25
CA ASN A 218 -11.08 -17.59 1.59
C ASN A 218 -9.64 -18.07 1.37
N ASP A 219 -9.48 -19.36 1.12
CA ASP A 219 -8.21 -19.91 0.65
C ASP A 219 -7.84 -19.32 -0.72
N PRO A 220 -6.57 -18.93 -0.93
CA PRO A 220 -6.16 -18.33 -2.19
C PRO A 220 -6.25 -19.33 -3.35
N LYS A 221 -6.95 -18.99 -4.43
CA LYS A 221 -6.97 -19.78 -5.67
C LYS A 221 -5.69 -19.60 -6.50
N VAL A 222 -5.03 -18.48 -6.34
CA VAL A 222 -3.72 -18.17 -6.91
C VAL A 222 -2.77 -17.84 -5.77
N PRO A 223 -1.55 -18.38 -5.74
CA PRO A 223 -0.56 -18.02 -4.72
C PRO A 223 -0.32 -16.52 -4.67
N TYR A 224 -0.14 -15.95 -3.48
CA TYR A 224 0.26 -14.55 -3.33
C TYR A 224 1.45 -14.40 -2.38
N VAL A 225 2.21 -13.31 -2.54
CA VAL A 225 3.33 -12.96 -1.66
C VAL A 225 2.85 -12.01 -0.58
N SER A 226 2.93 -12.45 0.68
CA SER A 226 2.59 -11.63 1.84
C SER A 226 3.67 -10.59 2.15
N ASN A 227 3.27 -9.37 2.51
CA ASN A 227 4.21 -8.30 2.87
C ASN A 227 4.93 -8.56 4.21
N THR A 228 4.27 -9.22 5.17
CA THR A 228 4.79 -9.37 6.54
C THR A 228 6.09 -10.15 6.60
N ARG A 229 6.23 -11.21 5.79
CA ARG A 229 7.43 -12.07 5.78
C ARG A 229 8.00 -12.27 4.38
N SER A 230 7.40 -11.65 3.37
CA SER A 230 7.68 -11.89 1.95
C SER A 230 7.59 -13.38 1.59
N GLU A 231 6.68 -14.08 2.24
CA GLU A 231 6.43 -15.50 2.06
C GLU A 231 5.29 -15.72 1.07
N GLU A 232 5.46 -16.71 0.21
CA GLU A 232 4.41 -17.17 -0.69
C GLU A 232 3.34 -17.92 0.09
N ARG A 233 2.09 -17.47 0.02
CA ARG A 233 0.92 -18.16 0.56
C ARG A 233 0.25 -18.98 -0.54
N ARG A 234 0.00 -20.25 -0.25
CA ARG A 234 -0.62 -21.20 -1.18
C ARG A 234 -1.82 -21.88 -0.53
N VAL A 235 -2.72 -22.40 -1.36
CA VAL A 235 -3.82 -23.26 -0.91
C VAL A 235 -3.30 -24.39 -0.04
N GLY A 236 -3.89 -24.57 1.16
CA GLY A 236 -3.57 -25.67 2.06
C GLY A 236 -2.24 -25.59 2.82
N LYS A 237 -1.60 -24.43 2.89
CA LYS A 237 -0.49 -24.18 3.81
C LYS A 237 -0.90 -23.11 4.83
N GLU A 238 -1.02 -23.53 6.07
CA GLU A 238 -1.19 -22.67 7.25
C GLU A 238 0.00 -21.74 7.48
#